data_bae49b31ae684874e4667d40089cf945
#
_entry.id   bae49b31ae684874e4667d40089cf945
#
_cell.length_a   1.000
_cell.length_b   1.000
_cell.length_c   1.000
_cell.angle_alpha   90.00
_cell.angle_beta   90.00
_cell.angle_gamma   90.00
#
_symmetry.space_group_name_H-M   'P 1'
#
loop_
_entity.id
_entity.type
_entity.pdbx_description
1 polymer ?
#
loop_
_entity_poly.entity_id
_entity_poly.type
_entity_poly.pdbx_seq_one_letter_code
_entity_poly.pdbx_strand_id
1 'polypeptide(L)'
;MGIKHIRAVYKKEMQDILRDRRTLIATVVIPILLIPIMTFGIPLLFSSTEQQIVEQTQYIAIINYESSENFTRLIDGSRSLRVVEIDKPIDEAIRNGTIAAGIGIPSDFDDRIANEQRVNITVYYDASSRTSNVAYSKIMQFLSMYSKVTVDERLLNREIDPEILSPIQVFASDVATEDEVSGYLLSLILPPLLSIIVATGGMNASIDLTVGEKERHTLEALLVTSAKRRDLITGKFLAVFSTTLVSIAFIMLSLTGSVGYLSTFSIQQMQIFLTLQTSIIVFSILSLMAIMIASLGMALASFAKSFKEANNYLTPMLFLIVILSFGSYGISIEDVGLIPFIVPILNVTLIIQEVLVNNLNVFHLVLTVTSTFVVSVILISIASWIYHKEGLLFRT
;
A
#
# COMPACT_ATOMS: atom_id res chain seq x y z
N MET A 1 -41.95 -3.05 -22.92
CA MET A 1 -42.07 -1.69 -22.34
C MET A 1 -40.95 -1.37 -21.35
N GLY A 2 -40.48 -2.31 -20.52
CA GLY A 2 -39.45 -2.08 -19.50
C GLY A 2 -38.10 -1.46 -20.00
N ILE A 3 -37.56 -1.93 -21.12
CA ILE A 3 -36.26 -1.44 -21.63
C ILE A 3 -36.27 0.07 -21.95
N LYS A 4 -37.39 0.60 -22.48
CA LYS A 4 -37.50 2.03 -22.78
C LYS A 4 -37.47 2.88 -21.49
N HIS A 5 -38.13 2.41 -20.42
CA HIS A 5 -38.16 3.09 -19.13
C HIS A 5 -36.79 3.01 -18.44
N ILE A 6 -36.15 1.84 -18.43
CA ILE A 6 -34.79 1.66 -17.91
C ILE A 6 -33.81 2.63 -18.58
N ARG A 7 -33.85 2.70 -19.93
CA ARG A 7 -32.98 3.61 -20.71
C ARG A 7 -33.26 5.07 -20.40
N ALA A 8 -34.52 5.45 -20.21
CA ALA A 8 -34.89 6.83 -19.89
C ALA A 8 -34.34 7.24 -18.50
N VAL A 9 -34.55 6.38 -17.49
CA VAL A 9 -34.02 6.59 -16.15
C VAL A 9 -32.50 6.64 -16.17
N TYR A 10 -31.84 5.66 -16.76
CA TYR A 10 -30.38 5.62 -16.91
C TYR A 10 -29.84 6.92 -17.55
N LYS A 11 -30.44 7.36 -18.66
CA LYS A 11 -30.01 8.59 -19.34
C LYS A 11 -30.16 9.82 -18.46
N LYS A 12 -31.29 9.92 -17.73
CA LYS A 12 -31.53 11.03 -16.78
C LYS A 12 -30.45 11.03 -15.69
N GLU A 13 -30.24 9.89 -15.02
CA GLU A 13 -29.26 9.78 -13.92
C GLU A 13 -27.82 10.07 -14.40
N MET A 14 -27.44 9.57 -15.56
CA MET A 14 -26.11 9.87 -16.13
C MET A 14 -25.96 11.35 -16.47
N GLN A 15 -27.01 12.02 -16.95
CA GLN A 15 -26.97 13.46 -17.19
C GLN A 15 -26.82 14.27 -15.89
N ASP A 16 -27.49 13.84 -14.83
CA ASP A 16 -27.41 14.47 -13.51
C ASP A 16 -25.99 14.31 -12.93
N ILE A 17 -25.40 13.12 -12.99
CA ILE A 17 -24.02 12.87 -12.56
C ILE A 17 -23.00 13.70 -13.35
N LEU A 18 -23.13 13.76 -14.67
CA LEU A 18 -22.23 14.54 -15.53
C LEU A 18 -22.31 16.05 -15.32
N ARG A 19 -23.37 16.54 -14.71
CA ARG A 19 -23.55 17.96 -14.34
C ARG A 19 -23.09 18.25 -12.91
N ASP A 20 -22.98 17.22 -12.07
CA ASP A 20 -22.53 17.38 -10.69
C ASP A 20 -21.00 17.42 -10.62
N ARG A 21 -20.46 18.63 -10.42
CA ARG A 21 -19.01 18.85 -10.29
C ARG A 21 -18.41 18.11 -9.12
N ARG A 22 -19.14 17.90 -8.01
CA ARG A 22 -18.62 17.20 -6.82
C ARG A 22 -18.39 15.72 -7.13
N THR A 23 -19.38 15.11 -7.76
CA THR A 23 -19.28 13.70 -8.16
C THR A 23 -18.18 13.51 -9.21
N LEU A 24 -18.05 14.41 -10.21
CA LEU A 24 -16.98 14.34 -11.20
C LEU A 24 -15.59 14.50 -10.59
N ILE A 25 -15.41 15.42 -9.64
CA ILE A 25 -14.13 15.58 -8.95
C ILE A 25 -13.80 14.31 -8.16
N ALA A 26 -14.77 13.77 -7.42
CA ALA A 26 -14.56 12.58 -6.59
C ALA A 26 -14.29 11.30 -7.41
N THR A 27 -14.95 11.14 -8.56
CA THR A 27 -14.90 9.90 -9.37
C THR A 27 -13.82 9.94 -10.46
N VAL A 28 -13.38 11.12 -10.88
CA VAL A 28 -12.42 11.29 -11.99
C VAL A 28 -11.14 11.97 -11.54
N VAL A 29 -11.26 13.19 -10.97
CA VAL A 29 -10.09 14.03 -10.69
C VAL A 29 -9.27 13.47 -9.54
N ILE A 30 -9.91 13.07 -8.44
CA ILE A 30 -9.21 12.53 -7.27
C ILE A 30 -8.44 11.26 -7.63
N PRO A 31 -9.01 10.23 -8.28
CA PRO A 31 -8.26 9.05 -8.68
C PRO A 31 -7.07 9.36 -9.62
N ILE A 32 -7.26 10.24 -10.60
CA ILE A 32 -6.20 10.62 -11.55
C ILE A 32 -5.00 11.25 -10.84
N LEU A 33 -5.24 12.06 -9.81
CA LEU A 33 -4.17 12.71 -9.05
C LEU A 33 -3.59 11.79 -7.97
N LEU A 34 -4.45 11.04 -7.29
CA LEU A 34 -4.05 10.21 -6.14
C LEU A 34 -3.17 9.04 -6.56
N ILE A 35 -3.49 8.38 -7.67
CA ILE A 35 -2.75 7.20 -8.14
C ILE A 35 -1.26 7.53 -8.40
N PRO A 36 -0.90 8.54 -9.21
CA PRO A 36 0.51 8.89 -9.41
C PRO A 36 1.22 9.30 -8.12
N ILE A 37 0.54 10.05 -7.25
CA ILE A 37 1.12 10.48 -5.96
C ILE A 37 1.41 9.27 -5.07
N MET A 38 0.49 8.32 -4.98
CA MET A 38 0.65 7.14 -4.13
C MET A 38 1.65 6.14 -4.71
N THR A 39 1.64 5.94 -6.03
CA THR A 39 2.51 4.94 -6.67
C THR A 39 3.94 5.41 -6.81
N PHE A 40 4.18 6.70 -6.98
CA PHE A 40 5.50 7.26 -7.26
C PHE A 40 5.91 8.38 -6.32
N GLY A 41 5.02 9.29 -6.00
CA GLY A 41 5.34 10.45 -5.16
C GLY A 41 5.81 10.02 -3.77
N ILE A 42 5.10 9.11 -3.13
CA ILE A 42 5.45 8.61 -1.80
C ILE A 42 6.74 7.79 -1.84
N PRO A 43 6.89 6.74 -2.69
CA PRO A 43 8.14 5.99 -2.78
C PRO A 43 9.36 6.87 -3.11
N LEU A 44 9.20 7.85 -4.00
CA LEU A 44 10.28 8.76 -4.38
C LEU A 44 10.71 9.67 -3.20
N LEU A 45 9.77 10.16 -2.41
CA LEU A 45 10.08 10.91 -1.19
C LEU A 45 10.78 10.04 -0.15
N PHE A 46 10.34 8.81 0.03
CA PHE A 46 10.97 7.89 0.97
C PHE A 46 12.36 7.44 0.50
N SER A 47 12.55 7.09 -0.76
CA SER A 47 13.83 6.66 -1.30
C SER A 47 14.88 7.77 -1.23
N SER A 48 14.51 9.01 -1.57
CA SER A 48 15.42 10.15 -1.47
C SER A 48 15.85 10.41 -0.03
N THR A 49 14.93 10.29 0.93
CA THR A 49 15.23 10.44 2.35
C THR A 49 16.10 9.30 2.88
N GLU A 50 15.84 8.07 2.46
CA GLU A 50 16.63 6.91 2.85
C GLU A 50 18.07 6.98 2.33
N GLN A 51 18.23 7.23 1.04
CA GLN A 51 19.54 7.38 0.42
C GLN A 51 20.33 8.51 1.08
N GLN A 52 19.72 9.66 1.35
CA GLN A 52 20.36 10.75 2.05
C GLN A 52 20.81 10.34 3.45
N ILE A 53 19.97 9.66 4.25
CA ILE A 53 20.35 9.22 5.60
C ILE A 53 21.49 8.18 5.54
N VAL A 54 21.44 7.26 4.58
CA VAL A 54 22.47 6.22 4.41
C VAL A 54 23.79 6.81 3.90
N GLU A 55 23.75 7.76 2.98
CA GLU A 55 24.94 8.41 2.42
C GLU A 55 25.55 9.47 3.36
N GLN A 56 24.74 10.09 4.21
CA GLN A 56 25.23 11.07 5.18
C GLN A 56 26.18 10.45 6.19
N THR A 57 27.24 11.21 6.51
CA THR A 57 28.13 10.88 7.62
C THR A 57 27.36 10.96 8.94
N GLN A 58 27.38 9.88 9.71
CA GLN A 58 26.69 9.83 10.99
C GLN A 58 27.61 10.28 12.12
N TYR A 59 27.15 11.22 12.96
CA TYR A 59 27.87 11.67 14.12
C TYR A 59 27.67 10.70 15.27
N ILE A 60 28.77 10.23 15.84
CA ILE A 60 28.82 9.27 16.95
C ILE A 60 29.71 9.79 18.07
N ALA A 61 29.50 9.30 19.29
CA ALA A 61 30.42 9.57 20.40
C ALA A 61 31.07 8.25 20.87
N ILE A 62 32.28 8.33 21.34
CA ILE A 62 33.00 7.20 21.93
C ILE A 62 33.26 7.53 23.40
N ILE A 63 32.78 6.69 24.31
CA ILE A 63 33.09 6.78 25.75
C ILE A 63 34.47 6.17 25.96
N ASN A 64 35.32 6.84 26.76
CA ASN A 64 36.73 6.48 27.00
C ASN A 64 37.59 6.52 25.72
N TYR A 65 37.32 7.49 24.83
CA TYR A 65 38.03 7.62 23.55
C TYR A 65 39.57 7.72 23.72
N GLU A 66 40.04 8.27 24.87
CA GLU A 66 41.45 8.35 25.20
C GLU A 66 42.11 6.98 25.37
N SER A 67 41.34 5.92 25.62
CA SER A 67 41.84 4.56 25.85
C SER A 67 42.22 3.84 24.55
N SER A 68 41.92 4.40 23.36
CA SER A 68 42.35 3.88 22.07
C SER A 68 42.30 4.96 20.99
N GLU A 69 43.40 5.73 20.87
CA GLU A 69 43.55 6.70 19.77
C GLU A 69 43.54 6.03 18.40
N ASN A 70 44.12 4.85 18.26
CA ASN A 70 44.19 4.16 16.99
C ASN A 70 42.79 3.70 16.52
N PHE A 71 42.01 3.11 17.40
CA PHE A 71 40.66 2.71 17.10
C PHE A 71 39.76 3.91 16.74
N THR A 72 39.85 4.97 17.53
CA THR A 72 39.10 6.23 17.30
C THR A 72 39.49 6.86 15.95
N ARG A 73 40.78 6.91 15.64
CA ARG A 73 41.29 7.43 14.35
C ARG A 73 40.82 6.59 13.15
N LEU A 74 40.77 5.28 13.31
CA LEU A 74 40.26 4.38 12.24
C LEU A 74 38.77 4.57 11.98
N ILE A 75 37.97 4.75 13.03
CA ILE A 75 36.53 5.05 12.88
C ILE A 75 36.33 6.43 12.23
N ASP A 76 37.01 7.46 12.70
CA ASP A 76 36.90 8.84 12.20
C ASP A 76 37.41 8.95 10.75
N GLY A 77 38.37 8.13 10.37
CA GLY A 77 38.83 7.98 8.99
C GLY A 77 37.83 7.31 8.05
N SER A 78 36.76 6.70 8.56
CA SER A 78 35.69 6.16 7.73
C SER A 78 34.84 7.32 7.17
N ARG A 79 34.51 7.26 5.88
CA ARG A 79 33.65 8.29 5.25
C ARG A 79 32.21 8.30 5.79
N SER A 80 31.82 7.28 6.52
CA SER A 80 30.43 7.04 6.93
C SER A 80 30.13 7.38 8.38
N LEU A 81 31.17 7.50 9.25
CA LEU A 81 31.04 7.80 10.66
C LEU A 81 32.01 8.94 11.03
N ARG A 82 31.61 9.82 11.95
CA ARG A 82 32.45 10.88 12.49
C ARG A 82 32.31 10.96 13.99
N VAL A 83 33.44 10.93 14.67
CA VAL A 83 33.48 10.99 16.11
C VAL A 83 33.37 12.47 16.56
N VAL A 84 32.49 12.72 17.52
CA VAL A 84 32.30 14.03 18.14
C VAL A 84 32.34 13.90 19.66
N GLU A 85 32.89 14.92 20.31
CA GLU A 85 32.86 15.00 21.76
C GLU A 85 31.47 15.44 22.23
N ILE A 86 31.04 14.93 23.37
CA ILE A 86 29.75 15.25 23.98
C ILE A 86 29.98 15.68 25.45
N ASP A 87 29.28 16.74 25.83
CA ASP A 87 29.30 17.26 27.22
C ASP A 87 28.19 16.62 28.09
N LYS A 88 27.31 15.81 27.48
CA LYS A 88 26.13 15.21 28.10
C LYS A 88 26.25 13.70 28.18
N PRO A 89 25.48 13.05 29.08
CA PRO A 89 25.33 11.58 29.05
C PRO A 89 24.93 11.10 27.68
N ILE A 90 25.50 9.97 27.26
CA ILE A 90 25.29 9.39 25.89
C ILE A 90 23.84 9.16 25.56
N ASP A 91 23.04 8.68 26.52
CA ASP A 91 21.61 8.43 26.38
C ASP A 91 20.84 9.72 26.08
N GLU A 92 21.20 10.84 26.76
CA GLU A 92 20.56 12.13 26.51
C GLU A 92 20.98 12.70 25.16
N ALA A 93 22.25 12.56 24.78
CA ALA A 93 22.78 13.03 23.51
C ALA A 93 22.14 12.30 22.31
N ILE A 94 21.88 10.99 22.44
CA ILE A 94 21.16 10.21 21.42
C ILE A 94 19.69 10.65 21.34
N ARG A 95 19.00 10.75 22.48
CA ARG A 95 17.58 11.14 22.53
C ARG A 95 17.34 12.54 21.98
N ASN A 96 18.28 13.46 22.23
CA ASN A 96 18.21 14.84 21.72
C ASN A 96 18.67 14.96 20.27
N GLY A 97 19.13 13.88 19.64
CA GLY A 97 19.61 13.89 18.25
C GLY A 97 20.95 14.60 18.04
N THR A 98 21.70 14.89 19.12
CA THR A 98 23.04 15.49 19.02
C THR A 98 24.05 14.53 18.39
N ILE A 99 23.91 13.23 18.69
CA ILE A 99 24.61 12.12 18.06
C ILE A 99 23.62 11.06 17.60
N ALA A 100 23.99 10.32 16.58
CA ALA A 100 23.16 9.24 16.06
C ALA A 100 23.28 7.95 16.89
N ALA A 101 24.48 7.65 17.39
CA ALA A 101 24.77 6.48 18.22
C ALA A 101 26.03 6.72 19.06
N GLY A 102 26.31 5.81 20.00
CA GLY A 102 27.49 5.85 20.83
C GLY A 102 28.18 4.51 20.96
N ILE A 103 29.48 4.56 21.20
CA ILE A 103 30.31 3.36 21.41
C ILE A 103 30.99 3.50 22.78
N GLY A 104 30.77 2.52 23.66
CA GLY A 104 31.49 2.38 24.94
C GLY A 104 32.63 1.38 24.79
N ILE A 105 33.87 1.87 24.94
CA ILE A 105 35.05 1.02 24.97
C ILE A 105 35.58 0.94 26.40
N PRO A 106 36.18 -0.19 26.86
CA PRO A 106 36.80 -0.29 28.15
C PRO A 106 38.10 0.52 28.20
N SER A 107 38.47 0.98 29.39
CA SER A 107 39.71 1.79 29.60
C SER A 107 40.99 1.03 29.29
N ASP A 108 40.97 -0.27 29.29
CA ASP A 108 42.09 -1.17 28.99
C ASP A 108 42.00 -1.77 27.58
N PHE A 109 41.33 -1.09 26.64
CA PHE A 109 41.04 -1.59 25.29
C PHE A 109 42.31 -1.97 24.52
N ASP A 110 43.28 -1.06 24.39
CA ASP A 110 44.50 -1.28 23.62
C ASP A 110 45.38 -2.35 24.27
N ASP A 111 45.49 -2.39 25.61
CA ASP A 111 46.22 -3.43 26.33
C ASP A 111 45.62 -4.79 26.12
N ARG A 112 44.32 -4.93 26.14
CA ARG A 112 43.64 -6.19 25.85
C ARG A 112 43.83 -6.65 24.41
N ILE A 113 43.72 -5.75 23.46
CA ILE A 113 43.96 -6.05 22.04
C ILE A 113 45.39 -6.51 21.82
N ALA A 114 46.38 -5.85 22.41
CA ALA A 114 47.79 -6.17 22.32
C ALA A 114 48.09 -7.55 22.97
N ASN A 115 47.47 -7.82 24.14
CA ASN A 115 47.60 -9.11 24.84
C ASN A 115 46.69 -10.22 24.29
N GLU A 116 46.09 -10.03 23.11
CA GLU A 116 45.20 -10.99 22.42
C GLU A 116 43.96 -11.41 23.22
N GLN A 117 43.58 -10.61 24.19
CA GLN A 117 42.40 -10.86 25.03
C GLN A 117 41.12 -10.43 24.34
N ARG A 118 39.99 -10.97 24.81
CA ARG A 118 38.67 -10.56 24.36
C ARG A 118 38.27 -9.19 24.93
N VAL A 119 37.78 -8.32 24.09
CA VAL A 119 37.22 -7.01 24.46
C VAL A 119 35.72 -6.99 24.28
N ASN A 120 35.00 -6.42 25.24
CA ASN A 120 33.58 -6.19 25.12
C ASN A 120 33.34 -4.72 24.80
N ILE A 121 32.66 -4.45 23.70
CA ILE A 121 32.24 -3.11 23.27
C ILE A 121 30.73 -3.01 23.41
N THR A 122 30.24 -1.90 23.96
CA THR A 122 28.81 -1.63 24.04
C THR A 122 28.43 -0.57 23.03
N VAL A 123 27.41 -0.85 22.21
CA VAL A 123 26.87 0.14 21.26
C VAL A 123 25.54 0.64 21.79
N TYR A 124 25.42 1.96 21.95
CA TYR A 124 24.24 2.68 22.39
C TYR A 124 23.53 3.24 21.19
N TYR A 125 22.24 2.95 21.04
CA TYR A 125 21.43 3.48 19.93
C TYR A 125 19.96 3.53 20.32
N ASP A 126 19.17 4.32 19.58
CA ASP A 126 17.73 4.43 19.73
C ASP A 126 17.04 3.66 18.59
N ALA A 127 16.44 2.52 18.92
CA ALA A 127 15.73 1.68 17.94
C ALA A 127 14.49 2.36 17.31
N SER A 128 13.97 3.41 17.95
CA SER A 128 12.85 4.19 17.40
C SER A 128 13.29 5.24 16.37
N SER A 129 14.58 5.60 16.35
CA SER A 129 15.15 6.59 15.44
C SER A 129 15.80 5.92 14.21
N ARG A 130 15.36 6.33 13.01
CA ARG A 130 15.90 5.81 11.75
C ARG A 130 17.39 6.14 11.57
N THR A 131 17.78 7.37 11.87
CA THR A 131 19.18 7.83 11.82
C THR A 131 20.05 7.01 12.77
N SER A 132 19.56 6.74 13.97
CA SER A 132 20.26 5.92 14.97
C SER A 132 20.41 4.46 14.53
N ASN A 133 19.41 3.88 13.91
CA ASN A 133 19.48 2.52 13.34
C ASN A 133 20.52 2.43 12.21
N VAL A 134 20.58 3.44 11.33
CA VAL A 134 21.61 3.50 10.27
C VAL A 134 23.00 3.62 10.88
N ALA A 135 23.18 4.48 11.88
CA ALA A 135 24.45 4.61 12.59
C ALA A 135 24.85 3.30 13.27
N TYR A 136 23.92 2.63 13.95
CA TYR A 136 24.14 1.31 14.54
C TYR A 136 24.61 0.29 13.49
N SER A 137 23.97 0.20 12.36
CA SER A 137 24.35 -0.73 11.28
C SER A 137 25.77 -0.44 10.75
N LYS A 138 26.12 0.84 10.56
CA LYS A 138 27.46 1.26 10.14
C LYS A 138 28.52 0.94 11.19
N ILE A 139 28.23 1.16 12.48
CA ILE A 139 29.10 0.80 13.58
C ILE A 139 29.33 -0.72 13.62
N MET A 140 28.26 -1.51 13.53
CA MET A 140 28.38 -2.98 13.53
C MET A 140 29.21 -3.50 12.35
N GLN A 141 29.02 -2.91 11.17
CA GLN A 141 29.84 -3.25 10.00
C GLN A 141 31.32 -2.91 10.22
N PHE A 142 31.60 -1.73 10.78
CA PHE A 142 32.98 -1.31 11.11
C PHE A 142 33.61 -2.24 12.16
N LEU A 143 32.90 -2.54 13.25
CA LEU A 143 33.38 -3.43 14.32
C LEU A 143 33.65 -4.85 13.82
N SER A 144 32.78 -5.37 12.94
CA SER A 144 32.96 -6.67 12.30
C SER A 144 34.22 -6.72 11.44
N MET A 145 34.44 -5.66 10.64
CA MET A 145 35.63 -5.54 9.79
C MET A 145 36.90 -5.38 10.66
N TYR A 146 36.88 -4.53 11.69
CA TYR A 146 37.98 -4.34 12.63
C TYR A 146 38.36 -5.66 13.34
N SER A 147 37.33 -6.36 13.84
CA SER A 147 37.52 -7.68 14.47
C SER A 147 38.16 -8.69 13.52
N LYS A 148 37.70 -8.74 12.27
CA LYS A 148 38.25 -9.63 11.25
C LYS A 148 39.72 -9.31 10.98
N VAL A 149 40.05 -8.04 10.71
CA VAL A 149 41.45 -7.64 10.46
C VAL A 149 42.34 -7.98 11.65
N THR A 150 41.90 -7.72 12.89
CA THR A 150 42.66 -8.06 14.11
C THR A 150 42.88 -9.54 14.24
N VAL A 151 41.93 -10.38 13.92
CA VAL A 151 42.06 -11.85 13.94
C VAL A 151 42.99 -12.32 12.83
N ASP A 152 42.87 -11.78 11.63
CA ASP A 152 43.75 -12.14 10.49
C ASP A 152 45.22 -11.81 10.83
N GLU A 153 45.51 -10.65 11.41
CA GLU A 153 46.86 -10.28 11.88
C GLU A 153 47.41 -11.24 12.95
N ARG A 154 46.55 -11.62 13.92
CA ARG A 154 46.98 -12.59 14.99
C ARG A 154 47.28 -13.97 14.42
N LEU A 155 46.55 -14.41 13.39
CA LEU A 155 46.80 -15.71 12.75
C LEU A 155 48.05 -15.69 11.90
N LEU A 156 48.25 -14.62 11.12
CA LEU A 156 49.45 -14.44 10.29
C LEU A 156 50.72 -14.39 11.16
N ASN A 157 50.67 -13.73 12.31
CA ASN A 157 51.79 -13.71 13.28
C ASN A 157 52.13 -15.09 13.87
N ARG A 158 51.20 -16.04 13.75
CA ARG A 158 51.38 -17.46 14.18
C ARG A 158 51.63 -18.40 13.01
N GLU A 159 51.87 -17.85 11.82
CA GLU A 159 52.04 -18.60 10.58
C GLU A 159 50.82 -19.50 10.24
N ILE A 160 49.63 -19.08 10.67
CA ILE A 160 48.37 -19.76 10.38
C ILE A 160 47.66 -18.95 9.29
N ASP A 161 47.20 -19.64 8.25
CA ASP A 161 46.41 -19.00 7.17
C ASP A 161 45.03 -18.55 7.70
N PRO A 162 44.69 -17.25 7.60
CA PRO A 162 43.38 -16.76 8.00
C PRO A 162 42.19 -17.44 7.31
N GLU A 163 42.35 -18.00 6.10
CA GLU A 163 41.32 -18.72 5.40
C GLU A 163 40.78 -19.94 6.18
N ILE A 164 41.55 -20.47 7.14
CA ILE A 164 41.12 -21.58 8.00
C ILE A 164 39.85 -21.22 8.82
N LEU A 165 39.65 -19.93 9.14
CA LEU A 165 38.45 -19.46 9.85
C LEU A 165 37.25 -19.20 8.94
N SER A 166 37.47 -19.24 7.64
CA SER A 166 36.40 -18.97 6.64
C SER A 166 36.37 -20.10 5.60
N PRO A 167 36.11 -21.36 6.02
CA PRO A 167 36.16 -22.52 5.13
C PRO A 167 35.07 -22.54 4.06
N ILE A 168 34.08 -21.65 4.18
CA ILE A 168 32.98 -21.50 3.24
C ILE A 168 32.91 -20.03 2.81
N GLN A 169 33.08 -19.79 1.53
CA GLN A 169 32.84 -18.50 0.93
C GLN A 169 31.44 -18.48 0.33
N VAL A 170 30.56 -17.61 0.83
CA VAL A 170 29.17 -17.50 0.38
C VAL A 170 29.08 -16.37 -0.64
N PHE A 171 28.64 -16.71 -1.83
CA PHE A 171 28.27 -15.72 -2.84
C PHE A 171 26.74 -15.68 -2.94
N ALA A 172 26.14 -14.54 -2.65
CA ALA A 172 24.73 -14.32 -2.89
C ALA A 172 24.54 -13.91 -4.37
N SER A 173 23.68 -14.63 -5.07
CA SER A 173 23.24 -14.25 -6.42
C SER A 173 21.74 -14.03 -6.35
N ASP A 174 21.33 -12.78 -6.54
CA ASP A 174 19.92 -12.46 -6.67
C ASP A 174 19.48 -12.89 -8.08
N VAL A 175 18.45 -13.72 -8.15
CA VAL A 175 17.89 -14.23 -9.40
C VAL A 175 16.61 -13.49 -9.78
N ALA A 176 16.08 -12.62 -8.89
CA ALA A 176 14.92 -11.80 -9.20
C ALA A 176 15.31 -10.72 -10.22
N THR A 177 14.48 -10.55 -11.22
CA THR A 177 14.60 -9.43 -12.15
C THR A 177 14.18 -8.12 -11.46
N GLU A 178 14.68 -6.98 -11.90
CA GLU A 178 14.27 -5.66 -11.39
C GLU A 178 12.74 -5.47 -11.49
N ASP A 179 12.15 -6.06 -12.50
CA ASP A 179 10.71 -6.05 -12.75
C ASP A 179 9.92 -6.85 -11.71
N GLU A 180 10.42 -8.02 -11.30
CA GLU A 180 9.79 -8.85 -10.26
C GLU A 180 9.84 -8.15 -8.91
N VAL A 181 10.95 -7.52 -8.57
CA VAL A 181 11.07 -6.72 -7.33
C VAL A 181 10.10 -5.54 -7.34
N SER A 182 10.04 -4.79 -8.45
CA SER A 182 9.13 -3.66 -8.61
C SER A 182 7.67 -4.10 -8.58
N GLY A 183 7.33 -5.20 -9.26
CA GLY A 183 6.01 -5.82 -9.25
C GLY A 183 5.58 -6.23 -7.84
N TYR A 184 6.47 -6.81 -7.06
CA TYR A 184 6.23 -7.19 -5.68
C TYR A 184 5.91 -5.97 -4.80
N LEU A 185 6.72 -4.91 -4.85
CA LEU A 185 6.48 -3.69 -4.07
C LEU A 185 5.14 -3.04 -4.40
N LEU A 186 4.79 -2.99 -5.69
CA LEU A 186 3.50 -2.46 -6.12
C LEU A 186 2.33 -3.36 -5.74
N SER A 187 2.53 -4.67 -5.75
CA SER A 187 1.50 -5.63 -5.33
C SER A 187 1.08 -5.45 -3.88
N LEU A 188 1.94 -4.89 -3.04
CA LEU A 188 1.60 -4.56 -1.66
C LEU A 188 0.68 -3.33 -1.55
N ILE A 189 0.91 -2.30 -2.37
CA ILE A 189 0.26 -0.99 -2.19
C ILE A 189 -0.96 -0.83 -3.10
N LEU A 190 -0.84 -1.20 -4.38
CA LEU A 190 -1.87 -0.91 -5.39
C LEU A 190 -3.21 -1.62 -5.15
N PRO A 191 -3.29 -2.93 -4.87
CA PRO A 191 -4.58 -3.62 -4.80
C PRO A 191 -5.49 -3.10 -3.69
N PRO A 192 -5.03 -2.86 -2.44
CA PRO A 192 -5.85 -2.21 -1.43
C PRO A 192 -6.31 -0.81 -1.83
N LEU A 193 -5.41 0.01 -2.39
CA LEU A 193 -5.76 1.36 -2.83
C LEU A 193 -6.83 1.35 -3.93
N LEU A 194 -6.66 0.52 -4.95
CA LEU A 194 -7.62 0.39 -6.04
C LEU A 194 -9.00 -0.02 -5.51
N SER A 195 -9.04 -0.99 -4.60
CA SER A 195 -10.29 -1.46 -3.98
C SER A 195 -10.99 -0.36 -3.19
N ILE A 196 -10.25 0.44 -2.41
CA ILE A 196 -10.80 1.55 -1.62
C ILE A 196 -11.32 2.67 -2.53
N ILE A 197 -10.60 3.02 -3.59
CA ILE A 197 -11.01 4.08 -4.52
C ILE A 197 -12.27 3.67 -5.28
N VAL A 198 -12.34 2.43 -5.76
CA VAL A 198 -13.53 1.88 -6.42
C VAL A 198 -14.72 1.86 -5.46
N ALA A 199 -14.51 1.44 -4.22
CA ALA A 199 -15.56 1.42 -3.20
C ALA A 199 -16.09 2.81 -2.89
N THR A 200 -15.22 3.79 -2.63
CA THR A 200 -15.62 5.17 -2.34
C THR A 200 -16.36 5.82 -3.50
N GLY A 201 -15.90 5.60 -4.73
CA GLY A 201 -16.57 6.09 -5.94
C GLY A 201 -17.98 5.52 -6.10
N GLY A 202 -18.14 4.20 -5.98
CA GLY A 202 -19.43 3.52 -6.07
C GLY A 202 -20.39 3.87 -4.94
N MET A 203 -19.87 4.06 -3.71
CA MET A 203 -20.67 4.47 -2.55
C MET A 203 -21.21 5.90 -2.72
N ASN A 204 -20.38 6.84 -3.12
CA ASN A 204 -20.80 8.23 -3.34
C ASN A 204 -21.89 8.31 -4.42
N ALA A 205 -21.71 7.62 -5.55
CA ALA A 205 -22.71 7.53 -6.60
C ALA A 205 -24.03 6.88 -6.10
N SER A 206 -23.92 5.84 -5.24
CA SER A 206 -25.10 5.18 -4.65
C SER A 206 -25.89 6.11 -3.73
N ILE A 207 -25.22 6.92 -2.91
CA ILE A 207 -25.87 7.92 -2.04
C ILE A 207 -26.58 8.97 -2.89
N ASP A 208 -25.89 9.54 -3.85
CA ASP A 208 -26.39 10.66 -4.67
C ASP A 208 -27.65 10.25 -5.44
N LEU A 209 -27.63 9.08 -6.08
CA LEU A 209 -28.76 8.58 -6.88
C LEU A 209 -29.92 7.99 -6.06
N THR A 210 -29.72 7.74 -4.76
CA THR A 210 -30.78 7.17 -3.89
C THR A 210 -31.31 8.21 -2.92
N VAL A 211 -30.46 8.76 -2.08
CA VAL A 211 -30.83 9.71 -1.03
C VAL A 211 -30.97 11.12 -1.57
N GLY A 212 -30.16 11.48 -2.56
CA GLY A 212 -30.25 12.80 -3.19
C GLY A 212 -31.64 13.12 -3.74
N GLU A 213 -32.34 12.14 -4.31
CA GLU A 213 -33.73 12.33 -4.77
C GLU A 213 -34.73 12.44 -3.61
N LYS A 214 -34.50 11.75 -2.49
CA LYS A 214 -35.35 11.87 -1.30
C LYS A 214 -35.24 13.29 -0.72
N GLU A 215 -34.03 13.80 -0.53
CA GLU A 215 -33.82 15.15 0.01
C GLU A 215 -34.30 16.27 -0.91
N ARG A 216 -34.20 16.07 -2.23
CA ARG A 216 -34.70 17.04 -3.24
C ARG A 216 -36.21 16.91 -3.49
N HIS A 217 -36.93 16.02 -2.80
CA HIS A 217 -38.34 15.71 -2.99
C HIS A 217 -38.74 15.36 -4.45
N THR A 218 -37.79 14.85 -5.23
CA THR A 218 -38.00 14.43 -6.63
C THR A 218 -38.42 12.98 -6.77
N LEU A 219 -38.25 12.19 -5.71
CA LEU A 219 -38.62 10.76 -5.69
C LEU A 219 -40.12 10.55 -5.92
N GLU A 220 -40.98 11.41 -5.33
CA GLU A 220 -42.43 11.34 -5.48
C GLU A 220 -42.86 11.55 -6.95
N ALA A 221 -42.26 12.51 -7.62
CA ALA A 221 -42.53 12.77 -9.04
C ALA A 221 -42.14 11.58 -9.93
N LEU A 222 -41.06 10.86 -9.57
CA LEU A 222 -40.65 9.64 -10.27
C LEU A 222 -41.61 8.47 -10.06
N LEU A 223 -42.16 8.32 -8.85
CA LEU A 223 -43.07 7.22 -8.51
C LEU A 223 -44.47 7.39 -9.11
N VAL A 224 -44.89 8.61 -9.48
CA VAL A 224 -46.14 8.89 -10.20
C VAL A 224 -46.03 8.52 -11.68
N THR A 225 -44.81 8.31 -12.21
CA THR A 225 -44.63 7.91 -13.60
C THR A 225 -45.12 6.48 -13.87
N SER A 226 -45.42 6.17 -15.13
CA SER A 226 -45.86 4.85 -15.57
C SER A 226 -44.77 3.77 -15.53
N ALA A 227 -43.56 4.09 -15.06
CA ALA A 227 -42.44 3.16 -14.98
C ALA A 227 -42.61 2.19 -13.80
N LYS A 228 -42.37 0.90 -14.06
CA LYS A 228 -42.35 -0.10 -12.96
C LYS A 228 -41.18 0.19 -12.03
N ARG A 229 -41.36 -0.03 -10.72
CA ARG A 229 -40.29 0.15 -9.71
C ARG A 229 -39.01 -0.60 -10.07
N ARG A 230 -39.13 -1.82 -10.62
CA ARG A 230 -37.98 -2.59 -11.12
C ARG A 230 -37.20 -1.82 -12.19
N ASP A 231 -37.90 -1.17 -13.11
CA ASP A 231 -37.25 -0.42 -14.20
C ASP A 231 -36.48 0.79 -13.64
N LEU A 232 -37.05 1.47 -12.63
CA LEU A 232 -36.40 2.57 -11.92
C LEU A 232 -35.11 2.14 -11.22
N ILE A 233 -35.18 1.05 -10.44
CA ILE A 233 -34.03 0.51 -9.70
C ILE A 233 -32.95 0.05 -10.67
N THR A 234 -33.33 -0.69 -11.72
CA THR A 234 -32.36 -1.17 -12.70
C THR A 234 -31.67 -0.01 -13.43
N GLY A 235 -32.42 1.04 -13.77
CA GLY A 235 -31.85 2.24 -14.39
C GLY A 235 -30.86 2.95 -13.49
N LYS A 236 -31.18 3.12 -12.19
CA LYS A 236 -30.29 3.70 -11.19
C LYS A 236 -29.04 2.84 -10.94
N PHE A 237 -29.23 1.54 -10.76
CA PHE A 237 -28.14 0.59 -10.60
C PHE A 237 -27.15 0.67 -11.78
N LEU A 238 -27.66 0.67 -13.00
CA LEU A 238 -26.82 0.81 -14.20
C LEU A 238 -26.10 2.16 -14.22
N ALA A 239 -26.70 3.23 -13.72
CA ALA A 239 -26.04 4.54 -13.64
C ALA A 239 -24.89 4.51 -12.61
N VAL A 240 -25.12 3.99 -11.38
CA VAL A 240 -24.07 3.82 -10.37
C VAL A 240 -22.94 2.95 -10.91
N PHE A 241 -23.27 1.81 -11.48
CA PHE A 241 -22.28 0.89 -12.05
C PHE A 241 -21.47 1.55 -13.18
N SER A 242 -22.14 2.23 -14.12
CA SER A 242 -21.44 2.94 -15.21
C SER A 242 -20.53 4.05 -14.71
N THR A 243 -20.94 4.80 -13.69
CA THR A 243 -20.11 5.84 -13.07
C THR A 243 -18.87 5.24 -12.43
N THR A 244 -19.02 4.12 -11.73
CA THR A 244 -17.91 3.40 -11.13
C THR A 244 -16.97 2.82 -12.20
N LEU A 245 -17.51 2.29 -13.32
CA LEU A 245 -16.70 1.84 -14.45
C LEU A 245 -15.88 2.97 -15.08
N VAL A 246 -16.48 4.15 -15.24
CA VAL A 246 -15.77 5.33 -15.72
C VAL A 246 -14.62 5.69 -14.76
N SER A 247 -14.87 5.65 -13.45
CA SER A 247 -13.83 5.84 -12.45
C SER A 247 -12.69 4.83 -12.60
N ILE A 248 -13.01 3.54 -12.74
CA ILE A 248 -12.01 2.48 -12.95
C ILE A 248 -11.21 2.72 -14.24
N ALA A 249 -11.86 3.14 -15.33
CA ALA A 249 -11.18 3.46 -16.57
C ALA A 249 -10.17 4.60 -16.39
N PHE A 250 -10.53 5.67 -15.67
CA PHE A 250 -9.61 6.76 -15.35
C PHE A 250 -8.49 6.35 -14.39
N ILE A 251 -8.77 5.47 -13.44
CA ILE A 251 -7.75 4.85 -12.58
C ILE A 251 -6.73 4.08 -13.45
N MET A 252 -7.18 3.25 -14.36
CA MET A 252 -6.32 2.48 -15.25
C MET A 252 -5.50 3.38 -16.18
N LEU A 253 -6.13 4.41 -16.76
CA LEU A 253 -5.43 5.40 -17.58
C LEU A 253 -4.38 6.17 -16.77
N SER A 254 -4.69 6.56 -15.55
CA SER A 254 -3.76 7.24 -14.66
C SER A 254 -2.58 6.33 -14.29
N LEU A 255 -2.85 5.07 -13.98
CA LEU A 255 -1.83 4.09 -13.62
C LEU A 255 -0.89 3.81 -14.81
N THR A 256 -1.44 3.50 -15.99
CA THR A 256 -0.65 3.24 -17.20
C THR A 256 0.11 4.49 -17.67
N GLY A 257 -0.51 5.67 -17.57
CA GLY A 257 0.14 6.93 -17.91
C GLY A 257 1.30 7.28 -16.98
N SER A 258 1.15 7.02 -15.68
CA SER A 258 2.19 7.21 -14.68
C SER A 258 3.40 6.33 -14.96
N VAL A 259 3.18 5.05 -15.26
CA VAL A 259 4.23 4.09 -15.61
C VAL A 259 4.95 4.48 -16.88
N GLY A 260 4.20 4.85 -17.93
CA GLY A 260 4.77 5.28 -19.21
C GLY A 260 5.61 6.57 -19.09
N TYR A 261 5.23 7.48 -18.21
CA TYR A 261 6.01 8.69 -17.95
C TYR A 261 7.37 8.38 -17.28
N LEU A 262 7.40 7.48 -16.32
CA LEU A 262 8.63 7.10 -15.62
C LEU A 262 9.62 6.34 -16.48
N SER A 263 9.15 5.48 -17.38
CA SER A 263 10.02 4.76 -18.32
C SER A 263 10.80 5.71 -19.23
N THR A 264 10.30 6.94 -19.46
CA THR A 264 11.01 7.97 -20.26
C THR A 264 12.10 8.71 -19.47
N PHE A 265 12.07 8.73 -18.15
CA PHE A 265 13.02 9.45 -17.30
C PHE A 265 14.13 8.58 -16.69
N SER A 266 14.40 7.40 -17.25
CA SER A 266 15.54 6.52 -16.86
C SER A 266 15.59 6.15 -15.37
N ILE A 267 14.47 6.20 -14.65
CA ILE A 267 14.33 5.51 -13.38
C ILE A 267 14.11 4.03 -13.76
N GLN A 268 15.21 3.40 -14.18
CA GLN A 268 15.27 2.03 -14.69
C GLN A 268 14.80 0.97 -13.67
N GLN A 269 14.61 1.37 -12.41
CA GLN A 269 14.25 0.48 -11.32
C GLN A 269 12.74 0.23 -11.17
N MET A 270 11.88 0.75 -12.05
CA MET A 270 10.44 0.56 -11.98
C MET A 270 9.82 0.29 -13.36
N GLN A 271 10.29 -0.73 -14.04
CA GLN A 271 9.54 -1.25 -15.19
C GLN A 271 8.37 -2.07 -14.65
N ILE A 272 7.20 -1.44 -14.58
CA ILE A 272 5.98 -2.10 -14.13
C ILE A 272 5.39 -2.86 -15.30
N PHE A 273 5.17 -4.16 -15.14
CA PHE A 273 4.47 -5.01 -16.10
C PHE A 273 2.95 -4.71 -16.13
N LEU A 274 2.58 -3.47 -16.44
CA LEU A 274 1.22 -3.19 -16.86
C LEU A 274 1.08 -3.45 -18.37
N THR A 275 1.20 -4.71 -18.73
CA THR A 275 0.88 -5.11 -20.08
C THR A 275 -0.60 -4.85 -20.36
N LEU A 276 -0.98 -4.74 -21.62
CA LEU A 276 -2.39 -4.61 -21.99
C LEU A 276 -3.23 -5.76 -21.40
N GLN A 277 -2.68 -6.98 -21.37
CA GLN A 277 -3.32 -8.15 -20.79
C GLN A 277 -3.55 -7.98 -19.29
N THR A 278 -2.54 -7.60 -18.52
CA THR A 278 -2.63 -7.32 -17.08
C THR A 278 -3.69 -6.25 -16.79
N SER A 279 -3.67 -5.15 -17.57
CA SER A 279 -4.63 -4.05 -17.42
C SER A 279 -6.08 -4.49 -17.67
N ILE A 280 -6.32 -5.35 -18.68
CA ILE A 280 -7.65 -5.89 -18.96
C ILE A 280 -8.13 -6.80 -17.83
N ILE A 281 -7.26 -7.64 -17.27
CA ILE A 281 -7.62 -8.53 -16.16
C ILE A 281 -7.99 -7.70 -14.93
N VAL A 282 -7.14 -6.73 -14.54
CA VAL A 282 -7.39 -5.85 -13.38
C VAL A 282 -8.67 -5.05 -13.59
N PHE A 283 -8.89 -4.45 -14.77
CA PHE A 283 -10.13 -3.75 -15.11
C PHE A 283 -11.36 -4.64 -14.97
N SER A 284 -11.29 -5.87 -15.45
CA SER A 284 -12.40 -6.83 -15.40
C SER A 284 -12.76 -7.21 -13.96
N ILE A 285 -11.75 -7.47 -13.11
CA ILE A 285 -11.94 -7.82 -11.71
C ILE A 285 -12.50 -6.65 -10.91
N LEU A 286 -11.96 -5.44 -11.11
CA LEU A 286 -12.48 -4.22 -10.49
C LEU A 286 -13.90 -3.91 -10.96
N SER A 287 -14.23 -4.20 -12.22
CA SER A 287 -15.60 -4.05 -12.74
C SER A 287 -16.58 -5.01 -12.06
N LEU A 288 -16.17 -6.24 -11.78
CA LEU A 288 -16.97 -7.18 -11.02
C LEU A 288 -17.17 -6.71 -9.57
N MET A 289 -16.13 -6.20 -8.94
CA MET A 289 -16.23 -5.55 -7.62
C MET A 289 -17.18 -4.34 -7.65
N ALA A 290 -17.15 -3.53 -8.71
CA ALA A 290 -18.06 -2.39 -8.87
C ALA A 290 -19.53 -2.79 -8.87
N ILE A 291 -19.89 -3.92 -9.46
CA ILE A 291 -21.26 -4.48 -9.40
C ILE A 291 -21.65 -4.77 -7.95
N MET A 292 -20.77 -5.40 -7.19
CA MET A 292 -21.00 -5.72 -5.79
C MET A 292 -21.17 -4.44 -4.94
N ILE A 293 -20.28 -3.48 -5.10
CA ILE A 293 -20.31 -2.20 -4.36
C ILE A 293 -21.56 -1.38 -4.69
N ALA A 294 -21.92 -1.29 -5.98
CA ALA A 294 -23.14 -0.59 -6.41
C ALA A 294 -24.40 -1.23 -5.80
N SER A 295 -24.47 -2.56 -5.77
CA SER A 295 -25.59 -3.29 -5.21
C SER A 295 -25.73 -3.06 -3.71
N LEU A 296 -24.65 -3.20 -2.97
CA LEU A 296 -24.61 -3.02 -1.52
C LEU A 296 -24.81 -1.56 -1.14
N GLY A 297 -24.16 -0.64 -1.86
CA GLY A 297 -24.27 0.79 -1.64
C GLY A 297 -25.72 1.27 -1.81
N MET A 298 -26.39 0.86 -2.90
CA MET A 298 -27.79 1.21 -3.13
C MET A 298 -28.73 0.57 -2.09
N ALA A 299 -28.47 -0.68 -1.70
CA ALA A 299 -29.27 -1.34 -0.67
C ALA A 299 -29.22 -0.56 0.65
N LEU A 300 -28.03 -0.24 1.13
CA LEU A 300 -27.82 0.50 2.38
C LEU A 300 -28.33 1.95 2.29
N ALA A 301 -28.04 2.65 1.19
CA ALA A 301 -28.51 4.02 1.00
C ALA A 301 -30.03 4.13 0.97
N SER A 302 -30.75 3.07 0.53
CA SER A 302 -32.22 3.10 0.46
C SER A 302 -32.90 3.22 1.82
N PHE A 303 -32.25 2.77 2.90
CA PHE A 303 -32.74 2.91 4.28
C PHE A 303 -32.59 4.32 4.84
N ALA A 304 -31.68 5.12 4.28
CA ALA A 304 -31.38 6.44 4.78
C ALA A 304 -32.44 7.49 4.37
N LYS A 305 -32.63 8.48 5.25
CA LYS A 305 -33.52 9.64 5.01
C LYS A 305 -32.73 10.86 4.50
N SER A 306 -31.46 10.96 4.85
CA SER A 306 -30.60 12.09 4.54
C SER A 306 -29.20 11.63 4.11
N PHE A 307 -28.44 12.51 3.43
CA PHE A 307 -27.04 12.27 3.09
C PHE A 307 -26.20 11.89 4.32
N LYS A 308 -26.44 12.54 5.45
CA LYS A 308 -25.74 12.28 6.71
C LYS A 308 -26.01 10.85 7.21
N GLU A 309 -27.26 10.43 7.16
CA GLU A 309 -27.67 9.09 7.59
C GLU A 309 -27.10 8.02 6.63
N ALA A 310 -27.13 8.27 5.32
CA ALA A 310 -26.56 7.37 4.33
C ALA A 310 -25.06 7.17 4.56
N ASN A 311 -24.33 8.26 4.80
CA ASN A 311 -22.90 8.15 5.12
C ASN A 311 -22.67 7.34 6.40
N ASN A 312 -23.50 7.50 7.44
CA ASN A 312 -23.39 6.71 8.66
C ASN A 312 -23.60 5.21 8.44
N TYR A 313 -24.47 4.80 7.50
CA TYR A 313 -24.67 3.40 7.14
C TYR A 313 -23.56 2.84 6.26
N LEU A 314 -22.99 3.66 5.38
CA LEU A 314 -21.97 3.22 4.43
C LEU A 314 -20.55 3.28 5.03
N THR A 315 -20.28 4.11 6.01
CA THR A 315 -18.98 4.22 6.66
C THR A 315 -18.49 2.88 7.26
N PRO A 316 -19.29 2.12 8.03
CA PRO A 316 -18.86 0.80 8.53
C PRO A 316 -18.52 -0.18 7.41
N MET A 317 -19.27 -0.12 6.30
CA MET A 317 -18.96 -0.91 5.11
C MET A 317 -17.59 -0.53 4.51
N LEU A 318 -17.29 0.77 4.42
CA LEU A 318 -15.98 1.23 3.95
C LEU A 318 -14.86 0.72 4.85
N PHE A 319 -15.02 0.78 6.18
CA PHE A 319 -14.06 0.21 7.12
C PHE A 319 -13.84 -1.29 6.91
N LEU A 320 -14.91 -2.04 6.66
CA LEU A 320 -14.81 -3.47 6.36
C LEU A 320 -14.01 -3.70 5.06
N ILE A 321 -14.26 -2.89 4.03
CA ILE A 321 -13.50 -2.96 2.76
C ILE A 321 -12.02 -2.66 3.00
N VAL A 322 -11.71 -1.63 3.78
CA VAL A 322 -10.33 -1.29 4.14
C VAL A 322 -9.65 -2.46 4.89
N ILE A 323 -10.30 -2.99 5.92
CA ILE A 323 -9.75 -4.10 6.72
C ILE A 323 -9.51 -5.34 5.84
N LEU A 324 -10.46 -5.72 5.00
CA LEU A 324 -10.32 -6.88 4.11
C LEU A 324 -9.25 -6.64 3.03
N SER A 325 -9.15 -5.42 2.50
CA SER A 325 -8.15 -5.09 1.48
C SER A 325 -6.73 -5.13 2.05
N PHE A 326 -6.51 -4.57 3.25
CA PHE A 326 -5.21 -4.63 3.93
C PHE A 326 -4.94 -6.00 4.57
N GLY A 327 -5.97 -6.79 4.82
CA GLY A 327 -5.83 -8.18 5.30
C GLY A 327 -5.03 -9.07 4.36
N SER A 328 -4.92 -8.70 3.07
CA SER A 328 -4.09 -9.40 2.10
C SER A 328 -2.58 -9.33 2.41
N TYR A 329 -2.10 -8.36 3.19
CA TYR A 329 -0.68 -8.25 3.55
C TYR A 329 -0.15 -9.38 4.43
N GLY A 330 -1.02 -9.99 5.21
CA GLY A 330 -0.64 -11.13 6.06
C GLY A 330 -0.66 -12.48 5.35
N ILE A 331 -0.94 -12.49 4.04
CA ILE A 331 -1.14 -13.72 3.26
C ILE A 331 -0.02 -13.81 2.22
N SER A 332 0.82 -14.83 2.34
CA SER A 332 1.83 -15.14 1.32
C SER A 332 1.14 -15.70 0.07
N ILE A 333 1.38 -15.12 -1.10
CA ILE A 333 0.76 -15.54 -2.36
C ILE A 333 1.12 -16.99 -2.72
N GLU A 334 2.31 -17.44 -2.31
CA GLU A 334 2.83 -18.78 -2.63
C GLU A 334 2.13 -19.91 -1.88
N ASP A 335 1.71 -19.65 -0.63
CA ASP A 335 1.11 -20.65 0.27
C ASP A 335 -0.35 -20.39 0.60
N VAL A 336 -1.01 -19.51 -0.15
CA VAL A 336 -2.40 -19.11 0.13
C VAL A 336 -3.37 -20.25 -0.17
N GLY A 337 -4.14 -20.65 0.85
CA GLY A 337 -5.22 -21.62 0.68
C GLY A 337 -6.39 -21.04 -0.12
N LEU A 338 -7.39 -21.86 -0.44
CA LEU A 338 -8.52 -21.45 -1.29
C LEU A 338 -9.54 -20.52 -0.59
N ILE A 339 -9.58 -20.54 0.74
CA ILE A 339 -10.59 -19.79 1.53
C ILE A 339 -10.53 -18.27 1.28
N PRO A 340 -9.36 -17.59 1.25
CA PRO A 340 -9.27 -16.16 0.99
C PRO A 340 -9.85 -15.74 -0.36
N PHE A 341 -9.81 -16.62 -1.38
CA PHE A 341 -10.41 -16.34 -2.70
C PHE A 341 -11.93 -16.45 -2.76
N ILE A 342 -12.56 -16.96 -1.69
CA ILE A 342 -14.02 -16.99 -1.55
C ILE A 342 -14.53 -15.72 -0.86
N VAL A 343 -13.70 -15.08 -0.02
CA VAL A 343 -14.07 -13.90 0.75
C VAL A 343 -14.08 -12.66 -0.17
N PRO A 344 -15.24 -12.02 -0.39
CA PRO A 344 -15.33 -10.85 -1.26
C PRO A 344 -14.42 -9.72 -0.80
N ILE A 345 -13.91 -8.91 -1.72
CA ILE A 345 -12.95 -7.83 -1.51
C ILE A 345 -11.53 -8.37 -1.28
N LEU A 346 -11.32 -9.26 -0.30
CA LEU A 346 -10.03 -9.90 -0.07
C LEU A 346 -9.57 -10.68 -1.32
N ASN A 347 -10.49 -11.42 -1.93
CA ASN A 347 -10.24 -12.16 -3.17
C ASN A 347 -9.81 -11.25 -4.34
N VAL A 348 -10.45 -10.08 -4.48
CA VAL A 348 -10.11 -9.08 -5.50
C VAL A 348 -8.69 -8.56 -5.28
N THR A 349 -8.33 -8.21 -4.04
CA THR A 349 -6.99 -7.72 -3.72
C THR A 349 -5.92 -8.78 -3.97
N LEU A 350 -6.15 -10.04 -3.58
CA LEU A 350 -5.22 -11.15 -3.79
C LEU A 350 -5.00 -11.44 -5.29
N ILE A 351 -6.05 -11.48 -6.10
CA ILE A 351 -5.90 -11.69 -7.54
C ILE A 351 -5.14 -10.54 -8.21
N ILE A 352 -5.37 -9.29 -7.80
CA ILE A 352 -4.60 -8.17 -8.34
C ILE A 352 -3.13 -8.30 -7.93
N GLN A 353 -2.83 -8.78 -6.73
CA GLN A 353 -1.45 -9.08 -6.29
C GLN A 353 -0.81 -10.15 -7.18
N GLU A 354 -1.48 -11.30 -7.39
CA GLU A 354 -0.99 -12.37 -8.29
C GLU A 354 -0.70 -11.86 -9.70
N VAL A 355 -1.59 -11.02 -10.23
CA VAL A 355 -1.46 -10.41 -11.56
C VAL A 355 -0.23 -9.50 -11.62
N LEU A 356 0.03 -8.68 -10.59
CA LEU A 356 1.16 -7.75 -10.55
C LEU A 356 2.51 -8.44 -10.38
N VAL A 357 2.54 -9.58 -9.68
CA VAL A 357 3.75 -10.43 -9.53
C VAL A 357 3.94 -11.39 -10.71
N ASN A 358 3.06 -11.31 -11.73
CA ASN A 358 3.07 -12.20 -12.90
C ASN A 358 2.94 -13.71 -12.56
N ASN A 359 2.28 -14.03 -11.45
CA ASN A 359 2.04 -15.39 -10.96
C ASN A 359 0.55 -15.70 -10.83
N LEU A 360 -0.23 -15.38 -11.87
CA LEU A 360 -1.68 -15.57 -11.86
C LEU A 360 -2.08 -17.05 -11.92
N ASN A 361 -2.74 -17.54 -10.89
CA ASN A 361 -3.36 -18.85 -10.87
C ASN A 361 -4.79 -18.78 -11.44
N VAL A 362 -5.02 -19.46 -12.54
CA VAL A 362 -6.33 -19.48 -13.22
C VAL A 362 -7.45 -20.03 -12.32
N PHE A 363 -7.15 -20.98 -11.44
CA PHE A 363 -8.13 -21.53 -10.52
C PHE A 363 -8.56 -20.48 -9.46
N HIS A 364 -7.62 -19.72 -8.92
CA HIS A 364 -7.90 -18.61 -8.00
C HIS A 364 -8.74 -17.52 -8.69
N LEU A 365 -8.43 -17.21 -9.95
CA LEU A 365 -9.21 -16.28 -10.76
C LEU A 365 -10.67 -16.74 -10.93
N VAL A 366 -10.88 -18.01 -11.32
CA VAL A 366 -12.22 -18.57 -11.50
C VAL A 366 -13.00 -18.57 -10.18
N LEU A 367 -12.34 -18.91 -9.07
CA LEU A 367 -12.97 -18.92 -7.74
C LEU A 367 -13.37 -17.50 -7.32
N THR A 368 -12.50 -16.52 -7.53
CA THR A 368 -12.77 -15.09 -7.25
C THR A 368 -13.93 -14.57 -8.10
N VAL A 369 -13.91 -14.80 -9.40
CA VAL A 369 -15.00 -14.37 -10.29
C VAL A 369 -16.32 -14.99 -9.87
N THR A 370 -16.32 -16.28 -9.59
CA THR A 370 -17.55 -17.01 -9.22
C THR A 370 -18.08 -16.53 -7.85
N SER A 371 -17.23 -16.42 -6.83
CA SER A 371 -17.64 -15.99 -5.49
C SER A 371 -18.15 -14.55 -5.49
N THR A 372 -17.43 -13.62 -6.12
CA THR A 372 -17.85 -12.22 -6.23
C THR A 372 -19.11 -12.04 -7.04
N PHE A 373 -19.29 -12.82 -8.12
CA PHE A 373 -20.52 -12.82 -8.91
C PHE A 373 -21.73 -13.33 -8.11
N VAL A 374 -21.59 -14.45 -7.40
CA VAL A 374 -22.65 -15.00 -6.53
C VAL A 374 -23.06 -13.97 -5.47
N VAL A 375 -22.09 -13.38 -4.78
CA VAL A 375 -22.38 -12.34 -3.77
C VAL A 375 -23.05 -11.13 -4.40
N SER A 376 -22.60 -10.68 -5.58
CA SER A 376 -23.25 -9.58 -6.31
C SER A 376 -24.72 -9.87 -6.64
N VAL A 377 -25.02 -11.07 -7.11
CA VAL A 377 -26.41 -11.49 -7.41
C VAL A 377 -27.27 -11.51 -6.15
N ILE A 378 -26.73 -12.00 -5.03
CA ILE A 378 -27.44 -11.98 -3.73
C ILE A 378 -27.73 -10.53 -3.31
N LEU A 379 -26.75 -9.66 -3.39
CA LEU A 379 -26.89 -8.25 -3.00
C LEU A 379 -27.87 -7.47 -3.90
N ILE A 380 -27.84 -7.71 -5.21
CA ILE A 380 -28.82 -7.14 -6.16
C ILE A 380 -30.24 -7.61 -5.79
N SER A 381 -30.39 -8.90 -5.46
CA SER A 381 -31.69 -9.46 -5.07
C SER A 381 -32.21 -8.83 -3.78
N ILE A 382 -31.34 -8.64 -2.79
CA ILE A 382 -31.66 -7.94 -1.52
C ILE A 382 -32.03 -6.48 -1.81
N ALA A 383 -31.24 -5.77 -2.59
CA ALA A 383 -31.52 -4.38 -2.96
C ALA A 383 -32.90 -4.27 -3.65
N SER A 384 -33.17 -5.14 -4.62
CA SER A 384 -34.46 -5.18 -5.31
C SER A 384 -35.63 -5.47 -4.37
N TRP A 385 -35.47 -6.38 -3.42
CA TRP A 385 -36.49 -6.68 -2.41
C TRP A 385 -36.78 -5.50 -1.48
N ILE A 386 -35.75 -4.80 -1.02
CA ILE A 386 -35.87 -3.60 -0.17
C ILE A 386 -36.72 -2.53 -0.87
N TYR A 387 -36.41 -2.26 -2.14
CA TYR A 387 -37.15 -1.27 -2.93
C TYR A 387 -38.62 -1.62 -3.19
N HIS A 388 -39.03 -2.89 -3.08
CA HIS A 388 -40.43 -3.28 -3.19
C HIS A 388 -41.24 -2.95 -1.93
N LYS A 389 -40.61 -2.73 -0.78
CA LYS A 389 -41.30 -2.38 0.48
C LYS A 389 -41.59 -0.88 0.53
N GLU A 390 -42.86 -0.48 0.29
CA GLU A 390 -43.30 0.94 0.29
C GLU A 390 -42.95 1.69 1.58
N GLY A 391 -43.11 1.05 2.74
CA GLY A 391 -42.85 1.68 4.05
C GLY A 391 -41.38 2.10 4.27
N LEU A 392 -40.42 1.61 3.46
CA LEU A 392 -39.02 2.03 3.55
C LEU A 392 -38.69 3.20 2.60
N LEU A 393 -39.38 3.31 1.48
CA LEU A 393 -39.20 4.40 0.53
C LEU A 393 -39.80 5.72 1.03
N PHE A 394 -40.93 5.65 1.75
CA PHE A 394 -41.68 6.81 2.28
C PHE A 394 -41.40 7.07 3.77
N ARG A 395 -40.35 6.52 4.32
CA ARG A 395 -39.95 6.79 5.71
C ARG A 395 -39.42 8.22 5.81
N THR A 396 -40.33 9.15 6.18
CA THR A 396 -40.01 10.56 6.49
C THR A 396 -39.36 10.71 7.86
#